data_2a92cd49ef505dd3d7fe4e43956f3400
#
_entry.id   2a92cd49ef505dd3d7fe4e43956f3400
#
_cell.length_a   1.000
_cell.length_b   1.000
_cell.length_c   1.000
_cell.angle_alpha   90.00
_cell.angle_beta   90.00
_cell.angle_gamma   90.00
#
_symmetry.space_group_name_H-M   'P 1'
#
loop_
_entity.id
_entity.type
_entity.pdbx_description
1 polymer ?
#
loop_
_entity_poly.entity_id
_entity_poly.type
_entity_poly.pdbx_seq_one_letter_code
_entity_poly.pdbx_strand_id
1 'polypeptide(L)'
;GLKQKKTPKDVIEKKVKKVLALVDLEGFENRSVATLSGGQQQRIAIARALVNEPEILLLDEPLGALDLKMRKEMQIELKAMHDELGITFIYVTHDQEEALTMSDKIVVMSEGKMQQIGTPEDIYNEPKNAFVADFIGESNIFNGIMTGKLKARFCGGEFACVDDVEQGTHITAVVRPEDVELTAPGEGIISGVVDSVIFKGMHYEITVVSGKNEMVIQSVRSATPGERVGMRVDPENIHIMIAEDHTNIFAADINPDFHLEYNGHILDTSVTRIIKGSRRTEDGTLLDAHGEVIDPKKTKIMVSIQPSDIRMTDNMEEGIVQGYISNLIYKGDHYSYVIHTDLEQDFIVNDEYLWNMDDQVGLLMPVDKMKFALKR
;
A
#
# COMPACT_ATOMS: atom_id res chain seq x y z
N GLY A 1 -17.21 -1.72 35.46
CA GLY A 1 -16.35 -2.90 35.71
C GLY A 1 -16.31 -3.27 37.20
N LEU A 2 -15.67 -2.48 38.06
CA LEU A 2 -15.44 -2.83 39.48
C LEU A 2 -16.74 -3.11 40.28
N LYS A 3 -17.78 -2.30 40.08
CA LYS A 3 -19.10 -2.54 40.76
C LYS A 3 -19.73 -3.88 40.32
N GLN A 4 -19.60 -4.26 39.05
CA GLN A 4 -20.10 -5.53 38.54
C GLN A 4 -19.32 -6.72 39.13
N LYS A 5 -17.99 -6.53 39.38
CA LYS A 5 -17.15 -7.51 40.08
C LYS A 5 -17.42 -7.57 41.61
N LYS A 6 -18.43 -6.81 42.12
CA LYS A 6 -18.76 -6.68 43.53
C LYS A 6 -17.57 -6.28 44.42
N THR A 7 -16.65 -5.45 43.87
CA THR A 7 -15.49 -4.95 44.60
C THR A 7 -15.96 -4.07 45.78
N PRO A 8 -15.37 -4.15 46.99
CA PRO A 8 -15.69 -3.30 48.13
C PRO A 8 -15.47 -1.79 47.78
N LYS A 9 -16.33 -0.94 48.38
CA LYS A 9 -16.35 0.50 48.04
C LYS A 9 -15.03 1.21 48.32
N ASP A 10 -14.38 0.90 49.42
CA ASP A 10 -13.06 1.44 49.81
C ASP A 10 -11.96 1.05 48.84
N VAL A 11 -12.01 -0.17 48.30
CA VAL A 11 -11.09 -0.66 47.27
C VAL A 11 -11.34 0.06 45.93
N ILE A 12 -12.62 0.29 45.57
CA ILE A 12 -12.99 1.05 44.37
C ILE A 12 -12.41 2.46 44.47
N GLU A 13 -12.61 3.16 45.60
CA GLU A 13 -12.11 4.51 45.78
C GLU A 13 -10.57 4.60 45.66
N LYS A 14 -9.85 3.64 46.24
CA LYS A 14 -8.39 3.55 46.12
C LYS A 14 -7.94 3.31 44.68
N LYS A 15 -8.57 2.36 43.95
CA LYS A 15 -8.23 2.06 42.55
C LYS A 15 -8.52 3.26 41.63
N VAL A 16 -9.66 3.91 41.82
CA VAL A 16 -10.02 5.11 41.03
C VAL A 16 -9.02 6.22 41.24
N LYS A 17 -8.65 6.54 42.51
CA LYS A 17 -7.64 7.56 42.78
C LYS A 17 -6.28 7.23 42.15
N LYS A 18 -5.84 5.97 42.28
CA LYS A 18 -4.57 5.52 41.70
C LYS A 18 -4.55 5.71 40.17
N VAL A 19 -5.63 5.32 39.49
CA VAL A 19 -5.68 5.39 38.04
C VAL A 19 -5.87 6.84 37.55
N LEU A 20 -6.61 7.68 38.29
CA LEU A 20 -6.71 9.12 37.96
C LEU A 20 -5.36 9.83 38.13
N ALA A 21 -4.58 9.47 39.15
CA ALA A 21 -3.22 9.97 39.30
C ALA A 21 -2.32 9.59 38.12
N LEU A 22 -2.43 8.33 37.67
CA LEU A 22 -1.66 7.82 36.52
C LEU A 22 -1.92 8.58 35.22
N VAL A 23 -3.14 9.13 35.04
CA VAL A 23 -3.52 9.90 33.86
C VAL A 23 -3.53 11.43 34.12
N ASP A 24 -2.83 11.91 35.14
CA ASP A 24 -2.74 13.33 35.54
C ASP A 24 -4.10 14.03 35.76
N LEU A 25 -5.08 13.31 36.31
CA LEU A 25 -6.41 13.80 36.63
C LEU A 25 -6.78 13.60 38.11
N GLU A 26 -5.83 13.78 39.02
CA GLU A 26 -6.11 13.76 40.46
C GLU A 26 -7.18 14.76 40.85
N GLY A 27 -8.11 14.35 41.73
CA GLY A 27 -9.22 15.20 42.18
C GLY A 27 -10.38 15.32 41.22
N PHE A 28 -10.39 14.55 40.10
CA PHE A 28 -11.47 14.54 39.12
C PHE A 28 -12.54 13.48 39.38
N GLU A 29 -12.48 12.76 40.52
CA GLU A 29 -13.34 11.63 40.84
C GLU A 29 -14.85 11.94 40.75
N ASN A 30 -15.22 13.18 41.08
CA ASN A 30 -16.61 13.62 41.14
C ASN A 30 -17.00 14.62 40.02
N ARG A 31 -16.10 14.89 39.06
CA ARG A 31 -16.41 15.79 37.94
C ARG A 31 -17.27 15.10 36.90
N SER A 32 -18.18 15.86 36.29
CA SER A 32 -18.94 15.37 35.14
C SER A 32 -18.05 15.29 33.90
N VAL A 33 -18.06 14.14 33.19
CA VAL A 33 -17.29 13.93 31.96
C VAL A 33 -17.66 14.97 30.90
N ALA A 34 -18.93 15.41 30.84
CA ALA A 34 -19.40 16.42 29.90
C ALA A 34 -18.75 17.83 30.07
N THR A 35 -18.12 18.09 31.22
CA THR A 35 -17.44 19.38 31.50
C THR A 35 -15.94 19.34 31.23
N LEU A 36 -15.43 18.20 30.74
CA LEU A 36 -14.01 17.98 30.49
C LEU A 36 -13.64 18.34 29.05
N SER A 37 -12.39 18.79 28.84
CA SER A 37 -11.83 18.95 27.50
C SER A 37 -11.69 17.61 26.78
N GLY A 38 -11.53 17.61 25.45
CA GLY A 38 -11.37 16.38 24.66
C GLY A 38 -10.22 15.49 25.17
N GLY A 39 -9.05 16.06 25.44
CA GLY A 39 -7.92 15.31 26.00
C GLY A 39 -8.20 14.77 27.41
N GLN A 40 -8.90 15.52 28.28
CA GLN A 40 -9.33 15.02 29.59
C GLN A 40 -10.34 13.87 29.49
N GLN A 41 -11.28 13.96 28.53
CA GLN A 41 -12.23 12.86 28.26
C GLN A 41 -11.49 11.60 27.80
N GLN A 42 -10.48 11.76 26.95
CA GLN A 42 -9.64 10.66 26.46
C GLN A 42 -8.88 9.99 27.62
N ARG A 43 -8.22 10.77 28.47
CA ARG A 43 -7.56 10.27 29.67
C ARG A 43 -8.52 9.54 30.61
N ILE A 44 -9.74 10.02 30.80
CA ILE A 44 -10.77 9.31 31.56
C ILE A 44 -11.17 8.00 30.90
N ALA A 45 -11.24 7.94 29.56
CA ALA A 45 -11.56 6.71 28.86
C ALA A 45 -10.46 5.65 29.09
N ILE A 46 -9.19 6.05 29.01
CA ILE A 46 -8.02 5.20 29.33
C ILE A 46 -8.06 4.76 30.80
N ALA A 47 -8.27 5.70 31.73
CA ALA A 47 -8.41 5.39 33.15
C ALA A 47 -9.51 4.37 33.44
N ARG A 48 -10.64 4.48 32.73
CA ARG A 48 -11.76 3.52 32.83
C ARG A 48 -11.36 2.10 32.40
N ALA A 49 -10.50 1.97 31.39
CA ALA A 49 -9.99 0.67 30.98
C ALA A 49 -8.97 0.12 31.98
N LEU A 50 -8.02 0.95 32.42
CA LEU A 50 -6.92 0.60 33.31
C LEU A 50 -7.38 0.24 34.73
N VAL A 51 -8.48 0.82 35.24
CA VAL A 51 -8.97 0.58 36.61
C VAL A 51 -9.30 -0.89 36.91
N ASN A 52 -9.51 -1.70 35.86
CA ASN A 52 -9.72 -3.14 35.97
C ASN A 52 -8.43 -3.95 36.00
N GLU A 53 -7.27 -3.31 35.91
CA GLU A 53 -5.94 -3.93 35.87
C GLU A 53 -5.85 -5.01 34.77
N PRO A 54 -6.05 -4.62 33.50
CA PRO A 54 -5.97 -5.55 32.39
C PRO A 54 -4.53 -5.98 32.11
N GLU A 55 -4.34 -7.18 31.55
CA GLU A 55 -3.04 -7.61 31.00
C GLU A 55 -2.77 -7.02 29.62
N ILE A 56 -3.84 -6.71 28.86
CA ILE A 56 -3.80 -6.14 27.52
C ILE A 56 -4.76 -4.95 27.47
N LEU A 57 -4.25 -3.80 26.99
CA LEU A 57 -5.05 -2.62 26.70
C LEU A 57 -5.24 -2.46 25.19
N LEU A 58 -6.50 -2.38 24.75
CA LEU A 58 -6.85 -2.14 23.35
C LEU A 58 -7.21 -0.67 23.17
N LEU A 59 -6.51 0.00 22.25
CA LEU A 59 -6.71 1.40 21.90
C LEU A 59 -7.02 1.48 20.40
N ASP A 60 -8.24 1.90 20.09
CA ASP A 60 -8.72 2.07 18.72
C ASP A 60 -8.81 3.55 18.41
N GLU A 61 -7.91 4.04 17.54
CA GLU A 61 -7.74 5.45 17.14
C GLU A 61 -7.80 6.44 18.32
N PRO A 62 -7.04 6.23 19.39
CA PRO A 62 -7.26 6.97 20.63
C PRO A 62 -6.92 8.47 20.52
N LEU A 63 -6.17 8.90 19.51
CA LEU A 63 -5.74 10.28 19.33
C LEU A 63 -6.41 10.99 18.15
N GLY A 64 -7.23 10.31 17.36
CA GLY A 64 -7.82 10.83 16.13
C GLY A 64 -8.70 12.09 16.30
N ALA A 65 -9.32 12.27 17.48
CA ALA A 65 -10.18 13.44 17.75
C ALA A 65 -9.44 14.66 18.33
N LEU A 66 -8.10 14.58 18.52
CA LEU A 66 -7.29 15.62 19.14
C LEU A 66 -6.62 16.51 18.08
N ASP A 67 -6.43 17.80 18.41
CA ASP A 67 -5.58 18.68 17.62
C ASP A 67 -4.11 18.26 17.67
N LEU A 68 -3.30 18.74 16.74
CA LEU A 68 -1.91 18.32 16.56
C LEU A 68 -1.06 18.48 17.83
N LYS A 69 -1.24 19.59 18.57
CA LYS A 69 -0.46 19.85 19.78
C LYS A 69 -0.85 18.88 20.90
N MET A 70 -2.14 18.74 21.15
CA MET A 70 -2.67 17.82 22.15
C MET A 70 -2.34 16.36 21.80
N ARG A 71 -2.33 16.00 20.51
CA ARG A 71 -1.95 14.67 20.04
C ARG A 71 -0.52 14.33 20.43
N LYS A 72 0.43 15.24 20.15
CA LYS A 72 1.85 15.05 20.52
C LYS A 72 2.06 14.95 22.05
N GLU A 73 1.37 15.75 22.83
CA GLU A 73 1.40 15.66 24.28
C GLU A 73 0.88 14.29 24.76
N MET A 74 -0.26 13.83 24.23
CA MET A 74 -0.85 12.54 24.58
C MET A 74 -0.02 11.33 24.12
N GLN A 75 0.68 11.40 22.99
CA GLN A 75 1.63 10.36 22.56
C GLN A 75 2.72 10.14 23.62
N ILE A 76 3.35 11.21 24.09
CA ILE A 76 4.39 11.14 25.13
C ILE A 76 3.82 10.53 26.42
N GLU A 77 2.63 10.96 26.85
CA GLU A 77 1.97 10.45 28.04
C GLU A 77 1.60 8.96 27.92
N LEU A 78 1.04 8.54 26.78
CA LEU A 78 0.69 7.14 26.54
C LEU A 78 1.94 6.25 26.53
N LYS A 79 3.04 6.71 25.95
CA LYS A 79 4.32 5.99 25.97
C LYS A 79 4.84 5.85 27.39
N ALA A 80 4.83 6.92 28.17
CA ALA A 80 5.24 6.90 29.59
C ALA A 80 4.35 5.94 30.42
N MET A 81 3.03 5.97 30.20
CA MET A 81 2.10 5.03 30.86
C MET A 81 2.38 3.57 30.48
N HIS A 82 2.68 3.30 29.21
CA HIS A 82 3.06 1.96 28.78
C HIS A 82 4.30 1.47 29.52
N ASP A 83 5.35 2.30 29.57
CA ASP A 83 6.62 1.98 30.21
C ASP A 83 6.45 1.77 31.74
N GLU A 84 5.59 2.57 32.39
CA GLU A 84 5.30 2.44 33.83
C GLU A 84 4.49 1.18 34.16
N LEU A 85 3.49 0.87 33.32
CA LEU A 85 2.57 -0.23 33.58
C LEU A 85 3.14 -1.60 33.20
N GLY A 86 4.00 -1.66 32.19
CA GLY A 86 4.59 -2.92 31.68
C GLY A 86 3.57 -3.91 31.13
N ILE A 87 2.37 -3.45 30.72
CA ILE A 87 1.33 -4.28 30.11
C ILE A 87 1.36 -4.13 28.59
N THR A 88 0.78 -5.10 27.87
CA THR A 88 0.70 -5.05 26.42
C THR A 88 -0.34 -4.03 25.95
N PHE A 89 0.06 -3.09 25.10
CA PHE A 89 -0.85 -2.20 24.38
C PHE A 89 -1.03 -2.72 22.95
N ILE A 90 -2.27 -2.84 22.49
CA ILE A 90 -2.59 -3.01 21.08
C ILE A 90 -3.21 -1.69 20.63
N TYR A 91 -2.51 -0.99 19.74
CA TYR A 91 -2.82 0.35 19.30
C TYR A 91 -3.18 0.32 17.82
N VAL A 92 -4.41 0.67 17.47
CA VAL A 92 -4.86 0.79 16.08
C VAL A 92 -4.86 2.26 15.70
N THR A 93 -4.20 2.59 14.62
CA THR A 93 -4.13 3.95 14.08
C THR A 93 -3.98 3.93 12.56
N HIS A 94 -4.40 4.99 11.90
CA HIS A 94 -4.07 5.30 10.52
C HIS A 94 -2.95 6.35 10.41
N ASP A 95 -2.47 6.89 11.53
CA ASP A 95 -1.37 7.85 11.58
C ASP A 95 -0.02 7.11 11.66
N GLN A 96 0.79 7.31 10.63
CA GLN A 96 2.08 6.65 10.46
C GLN A 96 3.10 7.12 11.52
N GLU A 97 3.09 8.43 11.85
CA GLU A 97 3.97 9.00 12.88
C GLU A 97 3.69 8.37 14.25
N GLU A 98 2.40 8.15 14.59
CA GLU A 98 2.01 7.45 15.82
C GLU A 98 2.55 6.01 15.84
N ALA A 99 2.35 5.26 14.74
CA ALA A 99 2.82 3.89 14.66
C ALA A 99 4.34 3.78 14.82
N LEU A 100 5.10 4.62 14.10
CA LEU A 100 6.56 4.60 14.13
C LEU A 100 7.16 5.03 15.47
N THR A 101 6.53 6.01 16.16
CA THR A 101 7.13 6.60 17.39
C THR A 101 6.72 5.87 18.67
N MET A 102 5.57 5.22 18.68
CA MET A 102 5.01 4.63 19.91
C MET A 102 5.17 3.12 20.01
N SER A 103 5.36 2.41 18.90
CA SER A 103 5.31 0.95 18.88
C SER A 103 6.66 0.29 19.04
N ASP A 104 6.69 -0.89 19.68
CA ASP A 104 7.84 -1.80 19.65
C ASP A 104 7.75 -2.74 18.44
N LYS A 105 6.51 -2.99 17.97
CA LYS A 105 6.21 -3.75 16.75
C LYS A 105 5.03 -3.14 16.02
N ILE A 106 5.15 -3.07 14.71
CA ILE A 106 4.11 -2.59 13.80
C ILE A 106 3.59 -3.76 12.98
N VAL A 107 2.29 -3.81 12.79
CA VAL A 107 1.61 -4.70 11.85
C VAL A 107 0.92 -3.82 10.81
N VAL A 108 1.43 -3.83 9.59
CA VAL A 108 0.78 -3.14 8.46
C VAL A 108 -0.29 -4.04 7.87
N MET A 109 -1.50 -3.52 7.75
CA MET A 109 -2.64 -4.26 7.22
C MET A 109 -3.26 -3.52 6.03
N SER A 110 -3.72 -4.27 5.04
CA SER A 110 -4.51 -3.77 3.92
C SER A 110 -5.54 -4.83 3.54
N GLU A 111 -6.78 -4.43 3.29
CA GLU A 111 -7.89 -5.32 2.89
C GLU A 111 -8.05 -6.57 3.78
N GLY A 112 -7.90 -6.38 5.09
CA GLY A 112 -8.00 -7.48 6.06
C GLY A 112 -6.82 -8.46 6.04
N LYS A 113 -5.79 -8.23 5.21
CA LYS A 113 -4.58 -9.05 5.12
C LYS A 113 -3.39 -8.34 5.79
N MET A 114 -2.56 -9.12 6.47
CA MET A 114 -1.30 -8.62 7.03
C MET A 114 -0.26 -8.52 5.91
N GLN A 115 0.24 -7.31 5.66
CA GLN A 115 1.27 -7.04 4.65
C GLN A 115 2.68 -7.25 5.20
N GLN A 116 2.96 -6.70 6.38
CA GLN A 116 4.26 -6.85 7.05
C GLN A 116 4.10 -6.73 8.56
N ILE A 117 5.01 -7.39 9.30
CA ILE A 117 5.21 -7.21 10.73
C ILE A 117 6.70 -7.03 10.99
N GLY A 118 7.07 -6.05 11.80
CA GLY A 118 8.46 -5.74 12.13
C GLY A 118 8.58 -4.66 13.20
N THR A 119 9.82 -4.29 13.54
CA THR A 119 10.10 -3.07 14.29
C THR A 119 9.79 -1.83 13.46
N PRO A 120 9.67 -0.64 14.05
CA PRO A 120 9.55 0.60 13.29
C PRO A 120 10.64 0.76 12.22
N GLU A 121 11.88 0.46 12.57
CA GLU A 121 13.03 0.53 11.66
C GLU A 121 12.91 -0.47 10.50
N ASP A 122 12.50 -1.72 10.78
CA ASP A 122 12.29 -2.75 9.73
C ASP A 122 11.19 -2.32 8.73
N ILE A 123 10.10 -1.75 9.25
CA ILE A 123 8.96 -1.34 8.43
C ILE A 123 9.31 -0.15 7.54
N TYR A 124 10.11 0.79 8.08
CA TYR A 124 10.49 2.00 7.37
C TYR A 124 11.62 1.78 6.36
N ASN A 125 12.69 1.08 6.77
CA ASN A 125 13.91 0.92 5.96
C ASN A 125 13.85 -0.29 5.04
N GLU A 126 13.16 -1.38 5.43
CA GLU A 126 13.09 -2.64 4.69
C GLU A 126 11.64 -3.05 4.41
N PRO A 127 10.86 -2.23 3.69
CA PRO A 127 9.49 -2.57 3.32
C PRO A 127 9.46 -3.79 2.42
N LYS A 128 8.56 -4.74 2.70
CA LYS A 128 8.46 -6.00 1.93
C LYS A 128 7.84 -5.84 0.55
N ASN A 129 7.04 -4.80 0.36
CA ASN A 129 6.41 -4.49 -0.92
C ASN A 129 6.19 -2.97 -1.08
N ALA A 130 5.87 -2.56 -2.30
CA ALA A 130 5.65 -1.17 -2.64
C ALA A 130 4.53 -0.51 -1.82
N PHE A 131 3.47 -1.29 -1.47
CA PHE A 131 2.40 -0.79 -0.61
C PHE A 131 2.90 -0.36 0.77
N VAL A 132 3.73 -1.19 1.42
CA VAL A 132 4.28 -0.85 2.75
C VAL A 132 5.21 0.35 2.64
N ALA A 133 6.04 0.43 1.58
CA ALA A 133 6.93 1.56 1.36
C ALA A 133 6.19 2.88 1.24
N ASP A 134 5.12 2.91 0.43
CA ASP A 134 4.29 4.07 0.18
C ASP A 134 3.40 4.43 1.38
N PHE A 135 2.84 3.41 2.04
CA PHE A 135 1.93 3.61 3.17
C PHE A 135 2.62 4.17 4.41
N ILE A 136 3.90 3.83 4.68
CA ILE A 136 4.61 4.22 5.92
C ILE A 136 5.33 5.57 5.82
N GLY A 137 5.45 6.13 4.65
CA GLY A 137 6.09 7.43 4.43
C GLY A 137 6.25 7.72 2.97
N GLU A 138 6.44 8.99 2.65
CA GLU A 138 6.72 9.40 1.28
C GLU A 138 7.91 8.61 0.72
N SER A 139 7.76 8.07 -0.50
CA SER A 139 8.78 7.24 -1.13
C SER A 139 8.86 7.52 -2.62
N ASN A 140 10.06 7.58 -3.13
CA ASN A 140 10.30 7.46 -4.56
C ASN A 140 10.35 5.97 -4.92
N ILE A 141 9.39 5.50 -5.68
CA ILE A 141 9.24 4.09 -6.06
C ILE A 141 9.41 3.99 -7.58
N PHE A 142 10.36 3.17 -8.04
CA PHE A 142 10.67 3.03 -9.45
C PHE A 142 10.72 1.57 -9.86
N ASN A 143 10.21 1.26 -11.05
CA ASN A 143 10.50 0.00 -11.69
C ASN A 143 11.92 0.03 -12.27
N GLY A 144 12.63 -1.09 -12.16
CA GLY A 144 14.00 -1.19 -12.61
C GLY A 144 14.42 -2.62 -12.97
N ILE A 145 15.71 -2.77 -13.24
CA ILE A 145 16.32 -4.07 -13.55
C ILE A 145 17.72 -4.13 -12.95
N MET A 146 18.10 -5.28 -12.43
CA MET A 146 19.48 -5.53 -12.02
C MET A 146 20.37 -5.65 -13.25
N THR A 147 21.37 -4.78 -13.37
CA THR A 147 22.31 -4.76 -14.51
C THR A 147 23.60 -5.53 -14.25
N GLY A 148 23.88 -5.85 -12.99
CA GLY A 148 25.05 -6.60 -12.55
C GLY A 148 25.03 -6.80 -11.04
N LYS A 149 26.12 -7.37 -10.52
CA LYS A 149 26.26 -7.56 -9.08
C LYS A 149 26.25 -6.19 -8.37
N LEU A 150 25.33 -6.02 -7.41
CA LEU A 150 25.13 -4.79 -6.64
C LEU A 150 24.93 -3.53 -7.51
N LYS A 151 24.25 -3.71 -8.68
CA LYS A 151 23.95 -2.61 -9.61
C LYS A 151 22.55 -2.72 -10.15
N ALA A 152 21.79 -1.66 -10.00
CA ALA A 152 20.41 -1.55 -10.47
C ALA A 152 20.27 -0.36 -11.43
N ARG A 153 19.45 -0.52 -12.48
CA ARG A 153 19.07 0.57 -13.38
C ARG A 153 17.60 0.91 -13.16
N PHE A 154 17.35 2.16 -12.77
CA PHE A 154 16.01 2.73 -12.62
C PHE A 154 16.08 4.24 -12.81
N CYS A 155 14.97 4.91 -12.99
CA CYS A 155 14.87 6.38 -13.16
C CYS A 155 15.89 6.96 -14.18
N GLY A 156 16.23 6.18 -15.22
CA GLY A 156 17.16 6.59 -16.26
C GLY A 156 18.66 6.53 -15.89
N GLY A 157 19.03 6.14 -14.66
CA GLY A 157 20.41 6.00 -14.18
C GLY A 157 20.79 4.57 -13.81
N GLU A 158 22.11 4.32 -13.69
CA GLU A 158 22.63 3.08 -13.10
C GLU A 158 23.22 3.37 -11.72
N PHE A 159 22.64 2.80 -10.70
CA PHE A 159 22.98 3.00 -9.30
C PHE A 159 23.69 1.77 -8.73
N ALA A 160 24.67 1.99 -7.86
CA ALA A 160 25.14 0.95 -6.98
C ALA A 160 24.10 0.73 -5.87
N CYS A 161 23.93 -0.50 -5.40
CA CYS A 161 23.08 -0.89 -4.28
C CYS A 161 23.78 -1.93 -3.42
N VAL A 162 23.19 -2.26 -2.27
CA VAL A 162 23.75 -3.26 -1.34
C VAL A 162 23.09 -4.63 -1.50
N ASP A 163 21.97 -4.72 -2.19
CA ASP A 163 21.21 -5.96 -2.38
C ASP A 163 21.83 -6.84 -3.47
N ASP A 164 22.16 -8.07 -3.12
CA ASP A 164 22.72 -9.06 -4.07
C ASP A 164 21.59 -9.86 -4.72
N VAL A 165 21.01 -9.28 -5.76
CA VAL A 165 19.96 -9.89 -6.58
C VAL A 165 20.52 -10.26 -7.95
N GLU A 166 20.04 -11.36 -8.54
CA GLU A 166 20.52 -11.89 -9.82
C GLU A 166 20.37 -10.88 -10.96
N GLN A 167 21.40 -10.77 -11.80
CA GLN A 167 21.39 -9.90 -12.99
C GLN A 167 20.24 -10.26 -13.93
N GLY A 168 19.55 -9.27 -14.45
CA GLY A 168 18.38 -9.43 -15.32
C GLY A 168 17.04 -9.54 -14.57
N THR A 169 17.06 -9.61 -13.24
CA THR A 169 15.84 -9.59 -12.43
C THR A 169 15.17 -8.23 -12.49
N HIS A 170 13.87 -8.21 -12.78
CA HIS A 170 13.05 -7.02 -12.64
C HIS A 170 12.85 -6.68 -11.17
N ILE A 171 13.01 -5.42 -10.83
CA ILE A 171 12.98 -4.93 -9.45
C ILE A 171 12.06 -3.73 -9.29
N THR A 172 11.65 -3.51 -8.06
CA THR A 172 11.14 -2.23 -7.59
C THR A 172 12.18 -1.61 -6.67
N ALA A 173 12.70 -0.44 -7.04
CA ALA A 173 13.63 0.33 -6.22
C ALA A 173 12.86 1.36 -5.40
N VAL A 174 13.12 1.45 -4.11
CA VAL A 174 12.57 2.43 -3.18
C VAL A 174 13.69 3.32 -2.67
N VAL A 175 13.47 4.63 -2.74
CA VAL A 175 14.41 5.65 -2.23
C VAL A 175 13.61 6.68 -1.43
N ARG A 176 14.01 6.95 -0.20
CA ARG A 176 13.35 7.97 0.61
C ARG A 176 13.72 9.36 0.12
N PRO A 177 12.79 10.34 0.16
CA PRO A 177 13.07 11.72 -0.29
C PRO A 177 14.24 12.40 0.43
N GLU A 178 14.45 12.11 1.72
CA GLU A 178 15.54 12.62 2.53
C GLU A 178 16.91 12.04 2.18
N ASP A 179 16.94 10.88 1.50
CA ASP A 179 18.16 10.19 1.10
C ASP A 179 18.68 10.62 -0.28
N VAL A 180 17.91 11.46 -0.97
CA VAL A 180 18.33 12.00 -2.26
C VAL A 180 19.10 13.31 -2.08
N GLU A 181 20.35 13.30 -2.46
CA GLU A 181 21.21 14.48 -2.42
C GLU A 181 21.16 15.27 -3.73
N LEU A 182 20.85 16.57 -3.63
CA LEU A 182 20.98 17.51 -4.74
C LEU A 182 22.45 17.89 -4.98
N THR A 183 22.91 17.72 -6.21
CA THR A 183 24.27 18.07 -6.64
C THR A 183 24.24 19.07 -7.81
N ALA A 184 25.40 19.58 -8.20
CA ALA A 184 25.49 20.35 -9.43
C ALA A 184 25.16 19.49 -10.66
N PRO A 185 24.68 20.09 -11.75
CA PRO A 185 24.40 19.35 -12.98
C PRO A 185 25.62 18.59 -13.48
N GLY A 186 25.48 17.28 -13.68
CA GLY A 186 26.55 16.39 -14.15
C GLY A 186 27.44 15.79 -13.05
N GLU A 187 27.26 16.17 -11.78
CA GLU A 187 27.97 15.55 -10.64
C GLU A 187 27.18 14.41 -10.00
N GLY A 188 25.87 14.33 -10.27
CA GLY A 188 24.98 13.25 -9.80
C GLY A 188 24.98 12.05 -10.74
N ILE A 189 24.33 10.96 -10.30
CA ILE A 189 24.09 9.75 -11.11
C ILE A 189 23.08 10.04 -12.21
N ILE A 190 22.04 10.81 -11.89
CA ILE A 190 21.03 11.31 -12.83
C ILE A 190 20.94 12.82 -12.75
N SER A 191 20.37 13.44 -13.78
CA SER A 191 20.13 14.87 -13.81
C SER A 191 18.71 15.15 -14.23
N GLY A 192 18.11 16.18 -13.67
CA GLY A 192 16.75 16.59 -13.97
C GLY A 192 16.56 18.09 -13.92
N VAL A 193 15.32 18.53 -14.10
CA VAL A 193 14.89 19.92 -13.97
C VAL A 193 13.94 20.01 -12.79
N VAL A 194 14.17 20.97 -11.91
CA VAL A 194 13.29 21.25 -10.77
C VAL A 194 11.94 21.72 -11.29
N ASP A 195 10.90 21.00 -10.97
CA ASP A 195 9.52 21.33 -11.31
C ASP A 195 8.87 22.21 -10.25
N SER A 196 8.92 21.77 -8.99
CA SER A 196 8.32 22.48 -7.87
C SER A 196 9.21 22.51 -6.64
N VAL A 197 8.99 23.52 -5.77
CA VAL A 197 9.69 23.69 -4.49
C VAL A 197 8.69 24.17 -3.46
N ILE A 198 8.47 23.39 -2.42
CA ILE A 198 7.51 23.69 -1.34
C ILE A 198 8.25 23.73 0.00
N PHE A 199 8.13 24.84 0.73
CA PHE A 199 8.71 24.93 2.08
C PHE A 199 7.78 24.29 3.12
N LYS A 200 8.25 23.26 3.80
CA LYS A 200 7.51 22.51 4.84
C LYS A 200 7.88 22.93 6.28
N GLY A 201 8.49 24.09 6.47
CA GLY A 201 8.87 24.63 7.79
C GLY A 201 10.30 24.29 8.21
N MET A 202 10.76 23.05 8.10
CA MET A 202 12.12 22.63 8.45
C MET A 202 12.98 22.26 7.23
N HIS A 203 12.34 21.83 6.15
CA HIS A 203 12.99 21.45 4.89
C HIS A 203 12.16 21.96 3.72
N TYR A 204 12.74 21.86 2.53
CA TYR A 204 12.07 22.05 1.25
C TYR A 204 11.76 20.67 0.67
N GLU A 205 10.55 20.48 0.19
CA GLU A 205 10.14 19.38 -0.66
C GLU A 205 10.31 19.86 -2.11
N ILE A 206 11.15 19.16 -2.85
CA ILE A 206 11.58 19.56 -4.19
C ILE A 206 11.24 18.43 -5.15
N THR A 207 10.39 18.69 -6.13
CA THR A 207 10.11 17.74 -7.20
C THR A 207 11.05 17.99 -8.37
N VAL A 208 11.77 16.97 -8.79
CA VAL A 208 12.69 17.02 -9.95
C VAL A 208 12.23 16.04 -11.01
N VAL A 209 12.06 16.54 -12.23
CA VAL A 209 11.70 15.73 -13.41
C VAL A 209 12.95 15.33 -14.18
N SER A 210 13.14 14.01 -14.37
CA SER A 210 14.22 13.42 -15.18
C SER A 210 13.63 12.50 -16.24
N GLY A 211 13.54 12.98 -17.46
CA GLY A 211 12.86 12.26 -18.56
C GLY A 211 11.36 12.14 -18.30
N LYS A 212 10.86 10.94 -18.10
CA LYS A 212 9.46 10.67 -17.72
C LYS A 212 9.27 10.47 -16.20
N ASN A 213 10.36 10.40 -15.45
CA ASN A 213 10.31 10.10 -14.01
C ASN A 213 10.32 11.38 -13.20
N GLU A 214 9.55 11.37 -12.12
CA GLU A 214 9.57 12.38 -11.08
C GLU A 214 10.23 11.82 -9.83
N MET A 215 11.06 12.63 -9.18
CA MET A 215 11.73 12.31 -7.93
C MET A 215 11.47 13.42 -6.92
N VAL A 216 10.90 13.06 -5.79
CA VAL A 216 10.68 13.94 -4.65
C VAL A 216 11.91 13.92 -3.76
N ILE A 217 12.36 15.08 -3.35
CA ILE A 217 13.58 15.28 -2.55
C ILE A 217 13.25 16.14 -1.33
N GLN A 218 13.67 15.72 -0.15
CA GLN A 218 13.63 16.54 1.05
C GLN A 218 15.02 17.13 1.30
N SER A 219 15.14 18.45 1.25
CA SER A 219 16.41 19.13 1.40
C SER A 219 16.32 20.36 2.31
N VAL A 220 17.35 20.59 3.13
CA VAL A 220 17.49 21.85 3.88
C VAL A 220 17.92 23.02 2.97
N ARG A 221 18.41 22.73 1.78
CA ARG A 221 18.76 23.73 0.75
C ARG A 221 17.59 23.87 -0.22
N SER A 222 17.23 25.11 -0.53
CA SER A 222 16.27 25.41 -1.57
C SER A 222 16.88 25.25 -2.95
N ALA A 223 16.03 24.96 -3.93
CA ALA A 223 16.33 25.04 -5.35
C ALA A 223 15.38 26.04 -6.03
N THR A 224 15.57 26.29 -7.32
CA THR A 224 14.71 27.20 -8.08
C THR A 224 13.94 26.42 -9.16
N PRO A 225 12.61 26.56 -9.28
CA PRO A 225 11.87 25.94 -10.39
C PRO A 225 12.48 26.30 -11.75
N GLY A 226 12.69 25.30 -12.60
CA GLY A 226 13.37 25.41 -13.89
C GLY A 226 14.90 25.23 -13.81
N GLU A 227 15.49 25.17 -12.64
CA GLU A 227 16.92 24.90 -12.45
C GLU A 227 17.27 23.47 -12.84
N ARG A 228 18.41 23.26 -13.49
CA ARG A 228 18.96 21.93 -13.72
C ARG A 228 19.82 21.52 -12.56
N VAL A 229 19.57 20.32 -12.05
CA VAL A 229 20.25 19.75 -10.89
C VAL A 229 20.72 18.32 -11.20
N GLY A 230 21.76 17.89 -10.49
CA GLY A 230 22.12 16.48 -10.40
C GLY A 230 21.49 15.86 -9.15
N MET A 231 21.33 14.55 -9.16
CA MET A 231 20.82 13.78 -8.02
C MET A 231 21.73 12.59 -7.76
N ARG A 232 22.02 12.35 -6.49
CA ARG A 232 22.81 11.22 -6.01
C ARG A 232 22.08 10.57 -4.84
N VAL A 233 22.20 9.26 -4.76
CA VAL A 233 21.71 8.44 -3.64
C VAL A 233 22.84 7.51 -3.25
N ASP A 234 23.09 7.39 -1.96
CA ASP A 234 24.07 6.44 -1.45
C ASP A 234 23.55 5.01 -1.56
N PRO A 235 24.40 4.03 -1.90
CA PRO A 235 23.98 2.64 -2.15
C PRO A 235 23.19 1.99 -1.00
N GLU A 236 23.47 2.36 0.23
CA GLU A 236 22.81 1.85 1.44
C GLU A 236 21.37 2.38 1.61
N ASN A 237 21.04 3.47 0.92
CA ASN A 237 19.75 4.13 0.98
C ASN A 237 18.82 3.75 -0.21
N ILE A 238 19.24 2.77 -1.00
CA ILE A 238 18.43 2.22 -2.08
C ILE A 238 17.96 0.83 -1.66
N HIS A 239 16.68 0.69 -1.37
CA HIS A 239 16.08 -0.59 -1.05
C HIS A 239 15.56 -1.27 -2.31
N ILE A 240 16.02 -2.50 -2.58
CA ILE A 240 15.66 -3.27 -3.78
C ILE A 240 14.70 -4.40 -3.39
N MET A 241 13.53 -4.37 -3.99
CA MET A 241 12.56 -5.47 -3.93
C MET A 241 12.51 -6.18 -5.29
N ILE A 242 12.37 -7.51 -5.29
CA ILE A 242 12.07 -8.24 -6.52
C ILE A 242 10.67 -7.82 -6.96
N ALA A 243 10.55 -7.35 -8.21
CA ALA A 243 9.25 -6.95 -8.73
C ALA A 243 8.33 -8.17 -8.78
N GLU A 244 7.17 -8.08 -8.16
CA GLU A 244 6.15 -9.11 -8.29
C GLU A 244 5.63 -9.10 -9.72
N ASP A 245 5.48 -10.30 -10.31
CA ASP A 245 4.81 -10.44 -11.61
C ASP A 245 3.30 -10.33 -11.36
N HIS A 246 2.80 -9.12 -11.49
CA HIS A 246 1.38 -8.80 -11.29
C HIS A 246 0.51 -9.10 -12.51
N THR A 247 0.88 -10.08 -13.33
CA THR A 247 0.03 -10.50 -14.44
C THR A 247 -1.37 -10.82 -13.93
N ASN A 248 -2.38 -10.13 -14.46
CA ASN A 248 -3.77 -10.42 -14.13
C ASN A 248 -4.16 -11.76 -14.72
N ILE A 249 -4.69 -12.66 -13.89
CA ILE A 249 -5.08 -14.03 -14.29
C ILE A 249 -6.53 -14.26 -13.88
N PHE A 250 -7.37 -14.65 -14.84
CA PHE A 250 -8.75 -15.01 -14.58
C PHE A 250 -9.20 -16.20 -15.45
N ALA A 251 -10.31 -16.82 -15.10
CA ALA A 251 -10.86 -17.96 -15.82
C ALA A 251 -12.03 -17.50 -16.69
N ALA A 252 -11.94 -17.74 -18.01
CA ALA A 252 -13.03 -17.52 -18.94
C ALA A 252 -13.79 -18.84 -19.20
N ASP A 253 -15.09 -18.69 -19.39
CA ASP A 253 -15.99 -19.78 -19.78
C ASP A 253 -15.96 -19.98 -21.31
N ILE A 254 -16.42 -21.16 -21.75
CA ILE A 254 -16.65 -21.43 -23.15
C ILE A 254 -18.18 -21.44 -23.36
N ASN A 255 -18.69 -20.55 -24.20
CA ASN A 255 -20.10 -20.51 -24.53
C ASN A 255 -20.49 -21.62 -25.51
N PRO A 256 -21.81 -21.87 -25.78
CA PRO A 256 -22.26 -22.90 -26.67
C PRO A 256 -21.79 -22.78 -28.13
N ASP A 257 -21.40 -21.57 -28.55
CA ASP A 257 -20.84 -21.27 -29.85
C ASP A 257 -19.32 -21.40 -29.94
N PHE A 258 -18.71 -21.88 -28.84
CA PHE A 258 -17.27 -22.05 -28.67
C PHE A 258 -16.42 -20.76 -28.70
N HIS A 259 -17.06 -19.63 -28.36
CA HIS A 259 -16.35 -18.40 -28.02
C HIS A 259 -16.03 -18.36 -26.52
N LEU A 260 -15.00 -17.61 -26.16
CA LEU A 260 -14.73 -17.33 -24.75
C LEU A 260 -15.68 -16.27 -24.23
N GLU A 261 -16.14 -16.45 -23.01
CA GLU A 261 -17.01 -15.53 -22.30
C GLU A 261 -16.45 -15.26 -20.92
N TYR A 262 -16.41 -13.98 -20.54
CA TYR A 262 -16.04 -13.56 -19.21
C TYR A 262 -16.97 -12.44 -18.74
N ASN A 263 -17.57 -12.61 -17.56
CA ASN A 263 -18.53 -11.66 -16.99
C ASN A 263 -19.68 -11.28 -17.98
N GLY A 264 -20.20 -12.24 -18.75
CA GLY A 264 -21.25 -11.99 -19.74
C GLY A 264 -20.79 -11.31 -21.03
N HIS A 265 -19.51 -10.95 -21.16
CA HIS A 265 -18.92 -10.39 -22.37
C HIS A 265 -18.23 -11.46 -23.20
N ILE A 266 -18.56 -11.52 -24.49
CA ILE A 266 -17.91 -12.41 -25.44
C ILE A 266 -16.55 -11.79 -25.80
N LEU A 267 -15.46 -12.52 -25.50
CA LEU A 267 -14.12 -12.14 -25.96
C LEU A 267 -14.01 -12.49 -27.46
N ASP A 268 -13.51 -11.56 -28.27
CA ASP A 268 -13.39 -11.76 -29.74
C ASP A 268 -12.30 -12.78 -30.08
N THR A 269 -12.49 -14.00 -29.56
CA THR A 269 -11.64 -15.16 -29.86
C THR A 269 -12.43 -16.45 -29.69
N SER A 270 -12.00 -17.51 -30.36
CA SER A 270 -12.63 -18.83 -30.29
C SER A 270 -11.70 -19.89 -29.74
N VAL A 271 -12.27 -20.92 -29.13
CA VAL A 271 -11.53 -22.06 -28.58
C VAL A 271 -10.62 -22.71 -29.61
N THR A 272 -11.04 -22.75 -30.89
CA THR A 272 -10.25 -23.33 -31.98
C THR A 272 -8.96 -22.56 -32.30
N ARG A 273 -8.90 -21.27 -31.99
CA ARG A 273 -7.66 -20.47 -32.11
C ARG A 273 -6.71 -20.71 -30.95
N ILE A 274 -7.27 -21.03 -29.78
CA ILE A 274 -6.50 -21.18 -28.53
C ILE A 274 -5.95 -22.60 -28.40
N ILE A 275 -6.80 -23.61 -28.62
CA ILE A 275 -6.40 -25.01 -28.51
C ILE A 275 -5.94 -25.48 -29.90
N LYS A 276 -4.62 -25.44 -30.12
CA LYS A 276 -4.02 -25.88 -31.38
C LYS A 276 -4.40 -27.30 -31.70
N GLY A 277 -4.89 -27.51 -32.95
CA GLY A 277 -5.29 -28.86 -33.42
C GLY A 277 -6.70 -29.26 -33.02
N SER A 278 -7.44 -28.40 -32.28
CA SER A 278 -8.87 -28.63 -32.08
C SER A 278 -9.66 -28.47 -33.37
N ARG A 279 -10.73 -29.28 -33.51
CA ARG A 279 -11.58 -29.27 -34.68
C ARG A 279 -13.06 -29.44 -34.29
N ARG A 280 -13.95 -28.85 -35.02
CA ARG A 280 -15.39 -29.03 -34.87
C ARG A 280 -15.84 -30.15 -35.84
N THR A 281 -16.58 -31.10 -35.33
CA THR A 281 -17.16 -32.19 -36.10
C THR A 281 -18.49 -31.74 -36.77
N GLU A 282 -19.03 -32.48 -37.68
CA GLU A 282 -20.27 -32.14 -38.40
C GLU A 282 -21.49 -32.04 -37.47
N ASP A 283 -21.51 -32.78 -36.38
CA ASP A 283 -22.54 -32.75 -35.35
C ASP A 283 -22.36 -31.59 -34.35
N GLY A 284 -21.34 -30.76 -34.56
CA GLY A 284 -21.06 -29.57 -33.72
C GLY A 284 -20.20 -29.82 -32.49
N THR A 285 -19.75 -31.06 -32.25
CA THR A 285 -18.86 -31.39 -31.12
C THR A 285 -17.45 -30.83 -31.36
N LEU A 286 -16.82 -30.25 -30.33
CA LEU A 286 -15.44 -29.79 -30.39
C LEU A 286 -14.50 -30.88 -29.84
N LEU A 287 -13.55 -31.28 -30.67
CA LEU A 287 -12.48 -32.24 -30.29
C LEU A 287 -11.16 -31.53 -30.16
N ASP A 288 -10.31 -31.98 -29.21
CA ASP A 288 -8.93 -31.53 -29.08
C ASP A 288 -8.01 -32.20 -30.15
N ALA A 289 -6.72 -31.93 -30.08
CA ALA A 289 -5.73 -32.51 -31.00
C ALA A 289 -5.60 -34.05 -30.87
N HIS A 290 -6.03 -34.63 -29.76
CA HIS A 290 -6.01 -36.07 -29.50
C HIS A 290 -7.35 -36.76 -29.81
N GLY A 291 -8.37 -35.98 -30.20
CA GLY A 291 -9.72 -36.49 -30.51
C GLY A 291 -10.61 -36.62 -29.27
N GLU A 292 -10.20 -36.06 -28.12
CA GLU A 292 -11.01 -36.01 -26.92
C GLU A 292 -12.04 -34.85 -27.00
N VAL A 293 -13.25 -35.09 -26.48
CA VAL A 293 -14.33 -34.08 -26.48
C VAL A 293 -13.99 -32.98 -25.50
N ILE A 294 -13.98 -31.75 -26.00
CA ILE A 294 -13.91 -30.53 -25.17
C ILE A 294 -15.35 -30.17 -24.76
N ASP A 295 -15.70 -30.46 -23.50
CA ASP A 295 -17.01 -30.11 -22.93
C ASP A 295 -16.97 -28.62 -22.48
N PRO A 296 -17.72 -27.71 -23.15
CA PRO A 296 -17.73 -26.29 -22.80
C PRO A 296 -18.09 -26.02 -21.33
N LYS A 297 -18.94 -26.84 -20.73
CA LYS A 297 -19.39 -26.67 -19.35
C LYS A 297 -18.35 -27.04 -18.30
N LYS A 298 -17.38 -27.88 -18.67
CA LYS A 298 -16.33 -28.40 -17.76
C LYS A 298 -14.96 -27.80 -18.02
N THR A 299 -14.78 -27.18 -19.18
CA THR A 299 -13.48 -26.67 -19.60
C THR A 299 -13.42 -25.17 -19.32
N LYS A 300 -12.43 -24.75 -18.55
CA LYS A 300 -12.11 -23.34 -18.31
C LYS A 300 -10.84 -22.97 -19.03
N ILE A 301 -10.80 -21.80 -19.60
CA ILE A 301 -9.58 -21.22 -20.19
C ILE A 301 -9.02 -20.18 -19.22
N MET A 302 -7.79 -20.37 -18.81
CA MET A 302 -7.08 -19.34 -18.04
C MET A 302 -6.62 -18.26 -19.01
N VAL A 303 -6.99 -17.04 -18.70
CA VAL A 303 -6.59 -15.83 -19.42
C VAL A 303 -5.60 -15.08 -18.57
N SER A 304 -4.51 -14.61 -19.18
CA SER A 304 -3.56 -13.72 -18.52
C SER A 304 -3.32 -12.47 -19.37
N ILE A 305 -3.26 -11.31 -18.71
CA ILE A 305 -3.06 -10.01 -19.34
C ILE A 305 -2.17 -9.15 -18.44
N GLN A 306 -1.25 -8.40 -19.04
CA GLN A 306 -0.35 -7.52 -18.29
C GLN A 306 -1.09 -6.29 -17.78
N PRO A 307 -0.72 -5.74 -16.61
CA PRO A 307 -1.29 -4.50 -16.07
C PRO A 307 -1.23 -3.30 -17.03
N SER A 308 -0.15 -3.20 -17.80
CA SER A 308 0.05 -2.15 -18.80
C SER A 308 -0.80 -2.28 -20.06
N ASP A 309 -1.40 -3.46 -20.29
CA ASP A 309 -2.25 -3.74 -21.44
C ASP A 309 -3.75 -3.52 -21.14
N ILE A 310 -4.10 -3.29 -19.88
CA ILE A 310 -5.45 -2.93 -19.42
C ILE A 310 -5.56 -1.41 -19.39
N ARG A 311 -6.71 -0.88 -19.82
CA ARG A 311 -7.07 0.54 -19.73
C ARG A 311 -8.29 0.73 -18.86
N MET A 312 -8.31 1.81 -18.09
CA MET A 312 -9.48 2.24 -17.35
C MET A 312 -10.33 3.21 -18.16
N THR A 313 -11.62 3.21 -17.91
CA THR A 313 -12.61 4.13 -18.51
C THR A 313 -13.63 4.53 -17.46
N ASP A 314 -14.10 5.78 -17.52
CA ASP A 314 -15.23 6.29 -16.73
C ASP A 314 -16.59 5.81 -17.31
N ASN A 315 -16.61 5.31 -18.54
CA ASN A 315 -17.77 4.69 -19.14
C ASN A 315 -17.87 3.20 -18.73
N MET A 316 -18.60 2.94 -17.65
CA MET A 316 -18.74 1.60 -17.07
C MET A 316 -19.28 0.56 -18.07
N GLU A 317 -20.12 0.97 -19.04
CA GLU A 317 -20.73 0.06 -20.01
C GLU A 317 -19.73 -0.47 -21.07
N GLU A 318 -18.61 0.22 -21.27
CA GLU A 318 -17.55 -0.21 -22.18
C GLU A 318 -16.61 -1.25 -21.57
N GLY A 319 -16.54 -1.31 -20.23
CA GLY A 319 -15.66 -2.22 -19.51
C GLY A 319 -16.15 -3.67 -19.55
N ILE A 320 -15.23 -4.62 -19.78
CA ILE A 320 -15.51 -6.06 -19.63
C ILE A 320 -15.78 -6.39 -18.15
N VAL A 321 -15.12 -5.69 -17.27
CA VAL A 321 -15.29 -5.78 -15.82
C VAL A 321 -15.43 -4.37 -15.26
N GLN A 322 -16.23 -4.24 -14.20
CA GLN A 322 -16.44 -3.00 -13.48
C GLN A 322 -15.91 -3.15 -12.06
N GLY A 323 -15.46 -2.06 -11.49
CA GLY A 323 -14.96 -2.05 -10.12
C GLY A 323 -14.63 -0.64 -9.64
N TYR A 324 -14.02 -0.55 -8.46
CA TYR A 324 -13.54 0.70 -7.91
C TYR A 324 -12.05 0.62 -7.58
N ILE A 325 -11.39 1.76 -7.57
CA ILE A 325 -9.98 1.88 -7.23
C ILE A 325 -9.82 1.71 -5.72
N SER A 326 -9.29 0.57 -5.29
CA SER A 326 -9.06 0.24 -3.88
C SER A 326 -7.67 0.66 -3.39
N ASN A 327 -6.70 0.78 -4.30
CA ASN A 327 -5.35 1.25 -4.00
C ASN A 327 -4.69 1.85 -5.24
N LEU A 328 -3.78 2.79 -5.03
CA LEU A 328 -2.93 3.34 -6.09
C LEU A 328 -1.53 3.62 -5.53
N ILE A 329 -0.50 3.41 -6.36
CA ILE A 329 0.90 3.70 -6.04
C ILE A 329 1.53 4.34 -7.26
N TYR A 330 2.15 5.51 -7.09
CA TYR A 330 2.96 6.12 -8.15
C TYR A 330 4.33 5.45 -8.25
N LYS A 331 4.72 5.02 -9.45
CA LYS A 331 5.98 4.31 -9.73
C LYS A 331 6.96 5.12 -10.58
N GLY A 332 6.95 6.43 -10.39
CA GLY A 332 7.90 7.35 -11.01
C GLY A 332 7.51 7.79 -12.42
N ASP A 333 6.91 6.95 -13.25
CA ASP A 333 6.46 7.25 -14.61
C ASP A 333 5.02 6.84 -14.93
N HIS A 334 4.37 6.10 -14.02
CA HIS A 334 2.97 5.70 -14.11
C HIS A 334 2.41 5.40 -12.72
N TYR A 335 1.09 5.32 -12.64
CA TYR A 335 0.37 4.85 -11.45
C TYR A 335 0.04 3.37 -11.60
N SER A 336 0.25 2.59 -10.56
CA SER A 336 -0.19 1.20 -10.43
C SER A 336 -1.42 1.15 -9.54
N TYR A 337 -2.53 0.71 -10.09
CA TYR A 337 -3.85 0.67 -9.45
C TYR A 337 -4.23 -0.74 -9.08
N VAL A 338 -4.87 -0.92 -7.95
CA VAL A 338 -5.62 -2.14 -7.62
C VAL A 338 -7.10 -1.81 -7.77
N ILE A 339 -7.76 -2.52 -8.68
CA ILE A 339 -9.19 -2.38 -8.95
C ILE A 339 -9.92 -3.56 -8.32
N HIS A 340 -10.70 -3.28 -7.29
CA HIS A 340 -11.58 -4.28 -6.69
C HIS A 340 -12.89 -4.35 -7.48
N THR A 341 -13.19 -5.53 -8.03
CA THR A 341 -14.32 -5.70 -8.95
C THR A 341 -15.54 -6.29 -8.27
N ASP A 342 -16.70 -6.13 -8.89
CA ASP A 342 -17.98 -6.74 -8.45
C ASP A 342 -17.93 -8.28 -8.43
N LEU A 343 -16.89 -8.87 -9.01
CA LEU A 343 -16.64 -10.32 -9.01
C LEU A 343 -15.79 -10.77 -7.80
N GLU A 344 -15.57 -9.91 -6.82
CA GLU A 344 -14.66 -10.15 -5.68
C GLU A 344 -13.24 -10.55 -6.11
N GLN A 345 -12.77 -10.03 -7.24
CA GLN A 345 -11.44 -10.24 -7.80
C GLN A 345 -10.72 -8.91 -7.97
N ASP A 346 -9.45 -8.87 -7.61
CA ASP A 346 -8.61 -7.70 -7.80
C ASP A 346 -7.90 -7.76 -9.15
N PHE A 347 -7.90 -6.64 -9.88
CA PHE A 347 -7.10 -6.44 -11.08
C PHE A 347 -6.07 -5.33 -10.83
N ILE A 348 -4.86 -5.55 -11.34
CA ILE A 348 -3.81 -4.52 -11.31
C ILE A 348 -3.76 -3.86 -12.68
N VAL A 349 -3.79 -2.54 -12.69
CA VAL A 349 -3.74 -1.72 -13.92
C VAL A 349 -2.67 -0.66 -13.79
N ASN A 350 -1.83 -0.51 -14.82
CA ASN A 350 -0.84 0.55 -14.90
C ASN A 350 -1.32 1.62 -15.90
N ASP A 351 -1.46 2.86 -15.42
CA ASP A 351 -1.92 3.99 -16.24
C ASP A 351 -1.03 5.22 -16.01
N GLU A 352 -0.83 6.04 -17.05
CA GLU A 352 -0.09 7.31 -16.95
C GLU A 352 -0.96 8.43 -16.34
N TYR A 353 -2.29 8.29 -16.34
CA TYR A 353 -3.24 9.27 -15.81
C TYR A 353 -3.56 9.02 -14.34
N LEU A 354 -3.68 10.10 -13.58
CA LEU A 354 -4.11 10.04 -12.18
C LEU A 354 -5.62 9.91 -12.08
N TRP A 355 -6.08 8.81 -11.48
CA TRP A 355 -7.43 8.55 -11.02
C TRP A 355 -7.48 8.67 -9.50
N ASN A 356 -8.66 8.93 -8.93
CA ASN A 356 -8.78 9.03 -7.48
C ASN A 356 -9.12 7.68 -6.84
N MET A 357 -8.80 7.55 -5.56
CA MET A 357 -9.31 6.45 -4.74
C MET A 357 -10.85 6.45 -4.75
N ASP A 358 -11.43 5.26 -4.74
CA ASP A 358 -12.88 5.00 -4.79
C ASP A 358 -13.57 5.40 -6.10
N ASP A 359 -12.85 5.93 -7.11
CA ASP A 359 -13.43 6.14 -8.45
C ASP A 359 -13.92 4.81 -9.02
N GLN A 360 -15.15 4.83 -9.57
CA GLN A 360 -15.73 3.69 -10.28
C GLN A 360 -15.19 3.66 -11.71
N VAL A 361 -14.67 2.52 -12.13
CA VAL A 361 -14.03 2.37 -13.44
C VAL A 361 -14.46 1.08 -14.14
N GLY A 362 -14.55 1.15 -15.47
CA GLY A 362 -14.63 -0.02 -16.34
C GLY A 362 -13.25 -0.42 -16.84
N LEU A 363 -12.96 -1.72 -16.93
CA LEU A 363 -11.69 -2.26 -17.42
C LEU A 363 -11.83 -2.69 -18.88
N LEU A 364 -11.08 -2.04 -19.76
CA LEU A 364 -10.93 -2.39 -21.18
C LEU A 364 -9.74 -3.33 -21.32
N MET A 365 -9.99 -4.55 -21.77
CA MET A 365 -8.98 -5.60 -21.88
C MET A 365 -8.89 -6.08 -23.36
N PRO A 366 -7.93 -5.57 -24.16
CA PRO A 366 -7.77 -5.95 -25.55
C PRO A 366 -7.42 -7.44 -25.71
N VAL A 367 -8.19 -8.18 -26.49
CA VAL A 367 -8.04 -9.63 -26.68
C VAL A 367 -6.72 -10.00 -27.34
N ASP A 368 -6.18 -9.15 -28.19
CA ASP A 368 -4.86 -9.33 -28.85
C ASP A 368 -3.69 -9.26 -27.88
N LYS A 369 -3.90 -8.71 -26.67
CA LYS A 369 -2.93 -8.64 -25.57
C LYS A 369 -3.06 -9.81 -24.59
N MET A 370 -4.12 -10.57 -24.67
CA MET A 370 -4.36 -11.70 -23.78
C MET A 370 -3.56 -12.93 -24.21
N LYS A 371 -3.08 -13.68 -23.22
CA LYS A 371 -2.53 -15.02 -23.39
C LYS A 371 -3.51 -16.03 -22.80
N PHE A 372 -3.66 -17.15 -23.47
CA PHE A 372 -4.67 -18.16 -23.14
C PHE A 372 -4.01 -19.51 -22.86
N ALA A 373 -4.47 -20.21 -21.83
CA ALA A 373 -4.03 -21.53 -21.46
C ALA A 373 -5.21 -22.39 -20.98
N LEU A 374 -5.21 -23.68 -21.31
CA LEU A 374 -6.17 -24.63 -20.73
C LEU A 374 -5.91 -24.78 -19.23
N LYS A 375 -6.97 -24.65 -18.43
CA LYS A 375 -6.94 -25.04 -17.02
C LYS A 375 -6.96 -26.59 -17.00
N ARG A 376 -5.80 -27.18 -16.74
CA ARG A 376 -5.70 -28.61 -16.50
C ARG A 376 -6.12 -28.97 -15.08
#